data_de0f12e36c5fcc9394e1a44d6d1256d1
#
_entry.id   de0f12e36c5fcc9394e1a44d6d1256d1
#
_cell.length_a   1.000
_cell.length_b   1.000
_cell.length_c   1.000
_cell.angle_alpha   90.00
_cell.angle_beta   90.00
_cell.angle_gamma   90.00
#
_symmetry.space_group_name_H-M   'P 1'
#
loop_
_entity.id
_entity.type
_entity.pdbx_description
1 polymer ?
#
loop_
_entity_poly.entity_id
_entity_poly.type
_entity_poly.pdbx_seq_one_letter_code
_entity_poly.pdbx_strand_id
1 'polypeptide(L)'
;MFTENYKNIIKHFDSDLNISKLSNLKKTLIDFSIFNKEIHLDPKQTPYFIEYFLKNIGITVTYAEDPCTHLKLIKNKVEIKGFKNSHIRDGISICKFLFWLEGNVKKNKVISELIASKKLFDFRKKNKLFRGLSFETISGYGANSSIIHYRVTNQTNKILKKNNLFLFDSGAQYLDGTTDITRTIFIGDKPTKEQKDIFTRVLKGNLELSNHLFNKNILGKNLDTIARYHLKKKKIDFPHGTGHGVGSYLSVHEGPISISKNSKTKFKTGMILTNEPGYYKKNVYGIRIENILLVIKKKNLLGFDVLTLAPI
;
A
#
# COMPACT_ATOMS: atom_id res chain seq x y z
N MET A 1 3.63 17.49 -20.66
CA MET A 1 2.87 17.46 -19.38
C MET A 1 1.85 18.57 -19.35
N PHE A 2 0.64 18.31 -18.85
CA PHE A 2 -0.41 19.34 -18.70
C PHE A 2 -0.73 19.58 -17.23
N THR A 3 -0.88 20.85 -16.83
CA THR A 3 -1.14 21.22 -15.42
C THR A 3 -1.83 22.57 -15.32
N GLU A 4 -2.70 22.72 -14.31
CA GLU A 4 -3.27 24.03 -13.95
C GLU A 4 -2.21 24.92 -13.28
N ASN A 5 -1.24 24.34 -12.59
CA ASN A 5 -0.21 25.05 -11.84
C ASN A 5 1.07 25.31 -12.66
N TYR A 6 0.89 25.61 -13.95
CA TYR A 6 1.98 25.78 -14.92
C TYR A 6 3.12 26.70 -14.43
N LYS A 7 2.80 27.89 -13.91
CA LYS A 7 3.81 28.90 -13.52
C LYS A 7 4.73 28.44 -12.40
N ASN A 8 4.23 27.63 -11.48
CA ASN A 8 5.02 27.15 -10.34
C ASN A 8 5.82 25.90 -10.67
N ILE A 9 5.31 25.09 -11.58
CA ILE A 9 5.90 23.79 -11.91
C ILE A 9 7.04 23.94 -12.93
N ILE A 10 6.92 24.82 -13.91
CA ILE A 10 7.91 24.96 -15.01
C ILE A 10 9.35 25.22 -14.49
N LYS A 11 9.49 25.88 -13.35
CA LYS A 11 10.79 26.21 -12.74
C LYS A 11 11.52 24.99 -12.13
N HIS A 12 10.84 23.86 -11.99
CA HIS A 12 11.35 22.66 -11.31
C HIS A 12 11.75 21.55 -12.26
N PHE A 13 11.55 21.73 -13.56
CA PHE A 13 11.86 20.74 -14.59
C PHE A 13 12.90 21.24 -15.57
N ASP A 14 13.68 20.32 -16.11
CA ASP A 14 14.66 20.59 -17.15
C ASP A 14 13.98 21.02 -18.46
N SER A 15 14.74 21.67 -19.34
CA SER A 15 14.28 22.19 -20.63
C SER A 15 13.70 21.14 -21.57
N ASP A 16 14.02 19.88 -21.35
CA ASP A 16 13.58 18.77 -22.21
C ASP A 16 12.13 18.36 -22.00
N LEU A 17 11.46 18.91 -20.97
CA LEU A 17 10.07 18.61 -20.67
C LEU A 17 9.13 19.72 -21.16
N ASN A 18 8.33 19.43 -22.19
CA ASN A 18 7.27 20.32 -22.62
C ASN A 18 6.12 20.36 -21.60
N ILE A 19 5.96 21.49 -20.92
CA ILE A 19 4.90 21.71 -19.94
C ILE A 19 3.91 22.72 -20.50
N SER A 20 2.62 22.45 -20.39
CA SER A 20 1.54 23.31 -20.89
C SER A 20 0.41 23.43 -19.88
N LYS A 21 -0.40 24.47 -20.01
CA LYS A 21 -1.63 24.60 -19.25
C LYS A 21 -2.61 23.50 -19.63
N LEU A 22 -3.38 23.00 -18.66
CA LEU A 22 -4.40 21.98 -18.93
C LEU A 22 -5.44 22.45 -19.95
N SER A 23 -5.76 23.75 -19.97
CA SER A 23 -6.66 24.39 -20.98
C SER A 23 -6.18 24.16 -22.42
N ASN A 24 -4.88 23.97 -22.64
CA ASN A 24 -4.32 23.77 -23.99
C ASN A 24 -4.38 22.29 -24.44
N LEU A 25 -4.86 21.37 -23.59
CA LEU A 25 -4.85 19.92 -23.90
C LEU A 25 -5.53 19.61 -25.24
N LYS A 26 -6.75 20.12 -25.47
CA LYS A 26 -7.49 19.88 -26.71
C LYS A 26 -6.72 20.39 -27.92
N LYS A 27 -6.21 21.64 -27.87
CA LYS A 27 -5.42 22.24 -28.94
C LYS A 27 -4.19 21.37 -29.24
N THR A 28 -3.44 20.99 -28.23
CA THR A 28 -2.25 20.15 -28.40
C THR A 28 -2.58 18.80 -29.01
N LEU A 29 -3.71 18.17 -28.65
CA LEU A 29 -4.14 16.91 -29.25
C LEU A 29 -4.52 17.09 -30.73
N ILE A 30 -5.15 18.22 -31.10
CA ILE A 30 -5.43 18.55 -32.49
C ILE A 30 -4.15 18.76 -33.28
N ASP A 31 -3.22 19.59 -32.76
CA ASP A 31 -1.92 19.86 -33.43
C ASP A 31 -1.14 18.54 -33.62
N PHE A 32 -1.15 17.65 -32.62
CA PHE A 32 -0.51 16.34 -32.69
C PHE A 32 -1.17 15.42 -33.73
N SER A 33 -2.47 15.52 -33.93
CA SER A 33 -3.25 14.71 -34.87
C SER A 33 -2.94 15.02 -36.33
N ILE A 34 -2.36 16.18 -36.64
CA ILE A 34 -1.98 16.57 -38.01
C ILE A 34 -0.92 15.58 -38.55
N PHE A 35 0.02 15.16 -37.68
CA PHE A 35 1.15 14.29 -38.05
C PHE A 35 0.93 12.83 -37.68
N ASN A 36 0.01 12.55 -36.75
CA ASN A 36 -0.21 11.21 -36.21
C ASN A 36 -1.66 10.77 -36.43
N LYS A 37 -1.88 9.71 -37.18
CA LYS A 37 -3.22 9.17 -37.47
C LYS A 37 -3.65 8.09 -36.49
N GLU A 38 -2.73 7.62 -35.66
CA GLU A 38 -2.96 6.59 -34.66
C GLU A 38 -2.34 6.98 -33.31
N ILE A 39 -3.09 6.75 -32.23
CA ILE A 39 -2.66 6.99 -30.84
C ILE A 39 -2.97 5.76 -29.99
N HIS A 40 -1.97 5.31 -29.24
CA HIS A 40 -2.14 4.25 -28.25
C HIS A 40 -2.61 4.83 -26.91
N LEU A 41 -3.67 4.26 -26.35
CA LEU A 41 -4.19 4.62 -25.03
C LEU A 41 -4.20 3.39 -24.12
N ASP A 42 -3.88 3.59 -22.84
CA ASP A 42 -4.15 2.57 -21.81
C ASP A 42 -5.60 2.69 -21.34
N PRO A 43 -6.49 1.73 -21.67
CA PRO A 43 -7.92 1.82 -21.34
C PRO A 43 -8.18 1.77 -19.82
N LYS A 44 -7.20 1.36 -19.00
CA LYS A 44 -7.33 1.30 -17.54
C LYS A 44 -7.01 2.64 -16.86
N GLN A 45 -6.24 3.50 -17.53
CA GLN A 45 -5.72 4.74 -16.93
C GLN A 45 -6.16 6.00 -17.68
N THR A 46 -6.47 5.89 -18.97
CA THR A 46 -6.85 7.06 -19.77
C THR A 46 -8.31 7.46 -19.51
N PRO A 47 -8.59 8.71 -19.15
CA PRO A 47 -9.95 9.19 -19.01
C PRO A 47 -10.74 9.03 -20.33
N TYR A 48 -11.98 8.55 -20.24
CA TYR A 48 -12.87 8.35 -21.40
C TYR A 48 -12.98 9.58 -22.30
N PHE A 49 -12.95 10.78 -21.71
CA PHE A 49 -12.96 12.03 -22.47
C PHE A 49 -11.84 12.12 -23.52
N ILE A 50 -10.63 11.64 -23.23
CA ILE A 50 -9.49 11.68 -24.16
C ILE A 50 -9.77 10.77 -25.36
N GLU A 51 -10.22 9.56 -25.11
CA GLU A 51 -10.59 8.59 -26.16
C GLU A 51 -11.70 9.15 -27.05
N TYR A 52 -12.80 9.63 -26.44
CA TYR A 52 -13.92 10.22 -27.13
C TYR A 52 -13.50 11.39 -28.02
N PHE A 53 -12.68 12.30 -27.47
CA PHE A 53 -12.20 13.48 -28.20
C PHE A 53 -11.34 13.09 -29.41
N LEU A 54 -10.39 12.17 -29.24
CA LEU A 54 -9.50 11.71 -30.32
C LEU A 54 -10.29 11.06 -31.47
N LYS A 55 -11.25 10.20 -31.16
CA LYS A 55 -12.13 9.59 -32.16
C LYS A 55 -12.94 10.63 -32.94
N ASN A 56 -13.45 11.66 -32.26
CA ASN A 56 -14.25 12.71 -32.91
C ASN A 56 -13.42 13.62 -33.84
N ILE A 57 -12.11 13.73 -33.63
CA ILE A 57 -11.23 14.45 -34.57
C ILE A 57 -10.57 13.53 -35.61
N GLY A 58 -11.07 12.29 -35.78
CA GLY A 58 -10.66 11.35 -36.82
C GLY A 58 -9.38 10.59 -36.54
N ILE A 59 -8.94 10.50 -35.29
CA ILE A 59 -7.75 9.73 -34.89
C ILE A 59 -8.15 8.25 -34.64
N THR A 60 -7.39 7.35 -35.20
CA THR A 60 -7.46 5.91 -34.86
C THR A 60 -6.92 5.70 -33.46
N VAL A 61 -7.76 5.20 -32.55
CA VAL A 61 -7.36 4.85 -31.19
C VAL A 61 -7.12 3.36 -31.12
N THR A 62 -5.93 2.97 -30.72
CA THR A 62 -5.56 1.59 -30.38
C THR A 62 -5.24 1.48 -28.90
N TYR A 63 -5.24 0.26 -28.36
CA TYR A 63 -5.10 0.06 -26.93
C TYR A 63 -3.80 -0.69 -26.61
N ALA A 64 -3.01 -0.10 -25.72
CA ALA A 64 -1.80 -0.68 -25.20
C ALA A 64 -1.63 -0.31 -23.72
N GLU A 65 -0.92 -1.12 -22.97
CA GLU A 65 -0.56 -0.77 -21.59
C GLU A 65 0.43 0.42 -21.59
N ASP A 66 0.25 1.35 -20.65
CA ASP A 66 1.14 2.51 -20.48
C ASP A 66 2.59 2.02 -20.27
N PRO A 67 3.56 2.41 -21.11
CA PRO A 67 4.94 1.99 -20.98
C PRO A 67 5.57 2.40 -19.63
N CYS A 68 5.12 3.50 -19.02
CA CYS A 68 5.57 3.92 -17.70
C CYS A 68 5.22 2.91 -16.62
N THR A 69 4.14 2.14 -16.79
CA THR A 69 3.73 1.11 -15.83
C THR A 69 4.84 0.09 -15.62
N HIS A 70 5.42 -0.43 -16.69
CA HIS A 70 6.50 -1.41 -16.59
C HIS A 70 7.81 -0.83 -16.04
N LEU A 71 8.13 0.41 -16.39
CA LEU A 71 9.34 1.09 -15.91
C LEU A 71 9.31 1.34 -14.41
N LYS A 72 8.15 1.71 -13.86
CA LYS A 72 7.97 1.97 -12.41
C LYS A 72 8.02 0.69 -11.55
N LEU A 73 7.70 -0.47 -12.10
CA LEU A 73 7.61 -1.73 -11.35
C LEU A 73 8.94 -2.11 -10.68
N ILE A 74 10.05 -1.91 -11.39
CA ILE A 74 11.38 -2.31 -10.95
C ILE A 74 12.07 -1.08 -10.40
N LYS A 75 12.14 -0.98 -9.08
CA LYS A 75 12.79 0.14 -8.40
C LYS A 75 14.30 0.10 -8.63
N ASN A 76 14.87 1.24 -8.99
CA ASN A 76 16.30 1.42 -9.15
C ASN A 76 17.01 1.47 -7.77
N LYS A 77 18.35 1.54 -7.77
CA LYS A 77 19.16 1.52 -6.54
C LYS A 77 18.87 2.71 -5.63
N VAL A 78 18.54 3.89 -6.20
CA VAL A 78 18.23 5.10 -5.43
C VAL A 78 16.87 4.96 -4.76
N GLU A 79 15.85 4.52 -5.49
CA GLU A 79 14.51 4.25 -4.96
C GLU A 79 14.54 3.18 -3.86
N ILE A 80 15.26 2.06 -4.08
CA ILE A 80 15.41 1.00 -3.06
C ILE A 80 16.07 1.55 -1.79
N LYS A 81 17.12 2.36 -1.91
CA LYS A 81 17.75 3.03 -0.76
C LYS A 81 16.78 3.96 -0.04
N GLY A 82 16.01 4.71 -0.81
CA GLY A 82 14.94 5.58 -0.28
C GLY A 82 13.88 4.80 0.49
N PHE A 83 13.38 3.70 -0.07
CA PHE A 83 12.44 2.80 0.62
C PHE A 83 13.01 2.28 1.94
N LYS A 84 14.25 1.80 1.97
CA LYS A 84 14.90 1.35 3.21
C LYS A 84 14.95 2.46 4.26
N ASN A 85 15.36 3.66 3.87
CA ASN A 85 15.43 4.81 4.77
C ASN A 85 14.06 5.26 5.27
N SER A 86 13.04 5.29 4.40
CA SER A 86 11.68 5.66 4.77
C SER A 86 11.07 4.66 5.76
N HIS A 87 11.34 3.36 5.60
CA HIS A 87 10.87 2.32 6.52
C HIS A 87 11.59 2.36 7.89
N ILE A 88 12.86 2.76 7.95
CA ILE A 88 13.54 3.03 9.24
C ILE A 88 12.85 4.20 9.97
N ARG A 89 12.60 5.31 9.28
CA ARG A 89 11.95 6.49 9.87
C ARG A 89 10.50 6.20 10.30
N ASP A 90 9.77 5.51 9.45
CA ASP A 90 8.38 5.12 9.74
C ASP A 90 8.32 4.13 10.89
N GLY A 91 9.22 3.13 10.91
CA GLY A 91 9.35 2.16 11.99
C GLY A 91 9.59 2.83 13.34
N ILE A 92 10.45 3.87 13.40
CA ILE A 92 10.64 4.67 14.61
C ILE A 92 9.34 5.36 15.04
N SER A 93 8.56 5.90 14.08
CA SER A 93 7.27 6.55 14.36
C SER A 93 6.24 5.55 14.90
N ILE A 94 6.19 4.37 14.32
CA ILE A 94 5.33 3.26 14.78
C ILE A 94 5.74 2.80 16.19
N CYS A 95 7.05 2.59 16.45
CA CYS A 95 7.51 2.19 17.79
C CYS A 95 7.15 3.25 18.85
N LYS A 96 7.33 4.54 18.55
CA LYS A 96 6.90 5.64 19.44
C LYS A 96 5.40 5.63 19.68
N PHE A 97 4.62 5.35 18.64
CA PHE A 97 3.16 5.22 18.75
C PHE A 97 2.75 4.05 19.64
N LEU A 98 3.32 2.86 19.41
CA LEU A 98 3.03 1.67 20.21
C LEU A 98 3.39 1.88 21.68
N PHE A 99 4.59 2.43 21.95
CA PHE A 99 5.00 2.78 23.32
C PHE A 99 4.06 3.79 23.98
N TRP A 100 3.67 4.85 23.27
CA TRP A 100 2.71 5.83 23.75
C TRP A 100 1.35 5.19 24.04
N LEU A 101 0.86 4.33 23.15
CA LEU A 101 -0.43 3.68 23.29
C LEU A 101 -0.44 2.77 24.52
N GLU A 102 0.56 1.89 24.64
CA GLU A 102 0.70 0.98 25.78
C GLU A 102 0.78 1.74 27.11
N GLY A 103 1.61 2.79 27.19
CA GLY A 103 1.77 3.58 28.40
C GLY A 103 0.50 4.32 28.83
N ASN A 104 -0.33 4.78 27.88
CA ASN A 104 -1.60 5.44 28.18
C ASN A 104 -2.71 4.44 28.55
N VAL A 105 -2.75 3.28 27.90
CA VAL A 105 -3.68 2.18 28.26
C VAL A 105 -3.40 1.68 29.67
N LYS A 106 -2.12 1.48 30.05
CA LYS A 106 -1.73 1.11 31.43
C LYS A 106 -2.20 2.14 32.47
N LYS A 107 -2.17 3.43 32.11
CA LYS A 107 -2.64 4.54 32.97
C LYS A 107 -4.15 4.77 32.91
N ASN A 108 -4.92 3.89 32.27
CA ASN A 108 -6.37 3.99 32.05
C ASN A 108 -6.82 5.32 31.41
N LYS A 109 -5.98 5.95 30.58
CA LYS A 109 -6.35 7.16 29.85
C LYS A 109 -7.33 6.81 28.72
N VAL A 110 -8.28 7.71 28.49
CA VAL A 110 -9.26 7.58 27.41
C VAL A 110 -8.56 7.81 26.07
N ILE A 111 -8.49 6.77 25.24
CA ILE A 111 -7.98 6.82 23.89
C ILE A 111 -9.09 6.32 22.97
N SER A 112 -9.37 7.06 21.91
CA SER A 112 -10.28 6.62 20.85
C SER A 112 -9.52 6.31 19.56
N GLU A 113 -10.21 5.67 18.61
CA GLU A 113 -9.68 5.39 17.28
C GLU A 113 -9.15 6.67 16.59
N LEU A 114 -9.89 7.79 16.68
CA LEU A 114 -9.45 9.09 16.14
C LEU A 114 -8.22 9.64 16.86
N ILE A 115 -8.16 9.53 18.19
CA ILE A 115 -7.00 9.98 18.99
C ILE A 115 -5.77 9.13 18.60
N ALA A 116 -5.93 7.83 18.44
CA ALA A 116 -4.86 6.92 18.02
C ALA A 116 -4.33 7.26 16.62
N SER A 117 -5.23 7.41 15.64
CA SER A 117 -4.89 7.80 14.27
C SER A 117 -4.15 9.14 14.22
N LYS A 118 -4.69 10.18 14.90
CA LYS A 118 -4.05 11.50 14.99
C LYS A 118 -2.67 11.42 15.63
N LYS A 119 -2.50 10.64 16.69
CA LYS A 119 -1.22 10.50 17.39
C LYS A 119 -0.14 9.86 16.52
N LEU A 120 -0.49 8.84 15.73
CA LEU A 120 0.41 8.24 14.77
C LEU A 120 0.84 9.26 13.70
N PHE A 121 -0.13 10.00 13.14
CA PHE A 121 0.16 11.11 12.22
C PHE A 121 1.14 12.13 12.82
N ASP A 122 0.92 12.54 14.08
CA ASP A 122 1.76 13.54 14.77
C ASP A 122 3.22 13.03 14.95
N PHE A 123 3.44 11.72 15.16
CA PHE A 123 4.79 11.15 15.19
C PHE A 123 5.45 11.17 13.81
N ARG A 124 4.72 10.82 12.74
CA ARG A 124 5.20 10.84 11.37
C ARG A 124 5.54 12.25 10.89
N LYS A 125 4.69 13.23 11.19
CA LYS A 125 4.84 14.64 10.79
C LYS A 125 6.15 15.27 11.30
N LYS A 126 6.76 14.74 12.36
CA LYS A 126 8.04 15.23 12.88
C LYS A 126 9.25 14.90 11.99
N ASN A 127 9.10 14.02 11.01
CA ASN A 127 10.17 13.66 10.08
C ASN A 127 10.28 14.69 8.95
N LYS A 128 11.49 15.18 8.69
CA LYS A 128 11.75 16.24 7.68
C LYS A 128 11.28 15.88 6.27
N LEU A 129 11.36 14.61 5.88
CA LEU A 129 10.98 14.14 4.55
C LEU A 129 9.52 13.76 4.44
N PHE A 130 8.74 13.79 5.53
CA PHE A 130 7.31 13.52 5.50
C PHE A 130 6.55 14.55 4.66
N ARG A 131 5.66 14.09 3.78
CA ARG A 131 4.82 14.93 2.90
C ARG A 131 3.33 14.72 3.10
N GLY A 132 2.93 13.61 3.69
CA GLY A 132 1.54 13.27 3.94
C GLY A 132 1.37 11.80 4.28
N LEU A 133 0.14 11.39 4.49
CA LEU A 133 -0.19 9.97 4.56
C LEU A 133 -0.20 9.37 3.15
N SER A 134 0.16 8.11 3.00
CA SER A 134 0.04 7.38 1.74
C SER A 134 -1.43 7.01 1.44
N PHE A 135 -2.22 6.89 2.50
CA PHE A 135 -3.68 6.73 2.50
C PHE A 135 -4.25 7.12 3.86
N GLU A 136 -5.56 7.26 3.92
CA GLU A 136 -6.27 7.59 5.17
C GLU A 136 -6.16 6.44 6.17
N THR A 137 -5.62 6.71 7.37
CA THR A 137 -5.35 5.68 8.38
C THR A 137 -6.62 4.91 8.77
N ILE A 138 -6.58 3.60 8.62
CA ILE A 138 -7.57 2.69 9.18
C ILE A 138 -7.23 2.52 10.66
N SER A 139 -8.15 2.86 11.55
CA SER A 139 -7.97 2.77 13.00
C SER A 139 -9.23 2.14 13.57
N GLY A 140 -9.22 0.81 13.70
CA GLY A 140 -10.42 0.03 14.03
C GLY A 140 -10.27 -0.76 15.34
N TYR A 141 -11.18 -0.51 16.31
CA TYR A 141 -11.24 -1.22 17.57
C TYR A 141 -12.42 -2.20 17.61
N GLY A 142 -12.15 -3.43 18.03
CA GLY A 142 -13.17 -4.49 18.15
C GLY A 142 -13.92 -4.71 16.84
N ALA A 143 -15.24 -4.56 16.83
CA ALA A 143 -16.07 -4.76 15.65
C ALA A 143 -15.68 -3.88 14.44
N ASN A 144 -15.18 -2.65 14.67
CA ASN A 144 -14.76 -1.76 13.60
C ASN A 144 -13.56 -2.33 12.84
N SER A 145 -12.65 -3.06 13.49
CA SER A 145 -11.52 -3.72 12.85
C SER A 145 -11.92 -4.85 11.90
N SER A 146 -13.17 -5.33 11.97
CA SER A 146 -13.68 -6.34 11.04
C SER A 146 -14.04 -5.79 9.66
N ILE A 147 -14.04 -4.47 9.49
CA ILE A 147 -14.27 -3.78 8.21
C ILE A 147 -12.92 -3.50 7.58
N ILE A 148 -12.62 -4.13 6.46
CA ILE A 148 -11.28 -4.15 5.84
C ILE A 148 -10.76 -2.73 5.56
N HIS A 149 -11.59 -1.88 4.94
CA HIS A 149 -11.27 -0.48 4.64
C HIS A 149 -12.09 0.45 5.55
N TYR A 150 -12.01 0.20 6.87
CA TYR A 150 -12.73 1.02 7.84
C TYR A 150 -12.22 2.45 7.83
N ARG A 151 -13.17 3.39 7.76
CA ARG A 151 -12.91 4.83 7.95
C ARG A 151 -13.54 5.28 9.24
N VAL A 152 -12.71 5.71 10.18
CA VAL A 152 -13.18 6.26 11.43
C VAL A 152 -13.79 7.65 11.23
N THR A 153 -15.00 7.86 11.71
CA THR A 153 -15.72 9.15 11.72
C THR A 153 -16.11 9.52 13.14
N ASN A 154 -16.56 10.73 13.35
CA ASN A 154 -17.06 11.13 14.68
C ASN A 154 -18.21 10.23 15.16
N GLN A 155 -19.07 9.74 14.24
CA GLN A 155 -20.19 8.86 14.57
C GLN A 155 -19.76 7.42 14.88
N THR A 156 -18.73 6.92 14.21
CA THR A 156 -18.31 5.52 14.35
C THR A 156 -17.16 5.32 15.33
N ASN A 157 -16.52 6.42 15.78
CA ASN A 157 -15.36 6.44 16.66
C ASN A 157 -15.61 5.71 17.97
N LYS A 158 -14.77 4.75 18.31
CA LYS A 158 -14.84 3.98 19.55
C LYS A 158 -13.67 4.28 20.47
N ILE A 159 -13.94 4.18 21.78
CA ILE A 159 -12.91 4.22 22.81
C ILE A 159 -12.26 2.83 22.88
N LEU A 160 -10.93 2.78 22.94
CA LEU A 160 -10.13 1.58 23.12
C LEU A 160 -10.25 1.11 24.58
N LYS A 161 -11.10 0.12 24.83
CA LYS A 161 -11.29 -0.49 26.16
C LYS A 161 -10.41 -1.72 26.31
N LYS A 162 -10.12 -2.15 27.54
CA LYS A 162 -9.38 -3.40 27.79
C LYS A 162 -10.12 -4.62 27.23
N ASN A 163 -9.37 -5.66 26.94
CA ASN A 163 -9.81 -6.99 26.52
C ASN A 163 -10.42 -7.07 25.11
N ASN A 164 -9.88 -6.28 24.16
CA ASN A 164 -10.22 -6.45 22.74
C ASN A 164 -9.05 -6.07 21.81
N LEU A 165 -9.19 -6.39 20.54
CA LEU A 165 -8.21 -6.12 19.51
C LEU A 165 -8.36 -4.70 18.96
N PHE A 166 -7.24 -4.06 18.68
CA PHE A 166 -7.13 -2.82 17.94
C PHE A 166 -6.24 -3.06 16.72
N LEU A 167 -6.78 -2.83 15.54
CA LEU A 167 -6.09 -2.88 14.27
C LEU A 167 -5.87 -1.45 13.79
N PHE A 168 -4.62 -1.13 13.46
CA PHE A 168 -4.33 0.06 12.67
C PHE A 168 -3.57 -0.34 11.41
N ASP A 169 -3.97 0.28 10.31
CA ASP A 169 -3.38 0.15 9.00
C ASP A 169 -3.11 1.56 8.48
N SER A 170 -1.86 1.85 8.15
CA SER A 170 -1.44 3.21 7.92
C SER A 170 -0.10 3.28 7.20
N GLY A 171 0.05 4.30 6.38
CA GLY A 171 1.30 4.55 5.68
C GLY A 171 1.59 6.04 5.51
N ALA A 172 2.77 6.35 5.03
CA ALA A 172 3.24 7.70 4.83
C ALA A 172 3.93 7.87 3.48
N GLN A 173 3.79 9.05 2.91
CA GLN A 173 4.59 9.54 1.80
C GLN A 173 5.78 10.32 2.35
N TYR A 174 6.96 9.77 2.13
CA TYR A 174 8.23 10.45 2.31
C TYR A 174 8.80 10.77 0.94
N LEU A 175 9.56 11.87 0.79
CA LEU A 175 10.18 12.25 -0.51
C LEU A 175 10.99 11.12 -1.16
N ASP A 176 11.51 10.21 -0.37
CA ASP A 176 12.37 9.11 -0.79
C ASP A 176 11.69 7.72 -0.72
N GLY A 177 10.39 7.63 -0.41
CA GLY A 177 9.67 6.36 -0.41
C GLY A 177 8.28 6.43 0.20
N THR A 178 7.50 5.41 -0.07
CA THR A 178 6.14 5.24 0.43
C THR A 178 6.12 4.08 1.42
N THR A 179 5.44 4.23 2.56
CA THR A 179 5.27 3.14 3.54
C THR A 179 3.83 2.69 3.63
N ASP A 180 3.66 1.44 4.03
CA ASP A 180 2.41 0.77 4.27
C ASP A 180 2.62 -0.28 5.36
N ILE A 181 1.78 -0.28 6.40
CA ILE A 181 1.92 -1.19 7.53
C ILE A 181 0.60 -1.41 8.25
N THR A 182 0.25 -2.65 8.46
CA THR A 182 -0.81 -3.01 9.40
C THR A 182 -0.24 -3.73 10.61
N ARG A 183 -0.73 -3.35 11.79
CA ARG A 183 -0.54 -4.09 13.05
C ARG A 183 -1.87 -4.28 13.75
N THR A 184 -2.01 -5.45 14.36
CA THR A 184 -3.14 -5.78 15.24
C THR A 184 -2.59 -6.05 16.63
N ILE A 185 -3.04 -5.29 17.61
CA ILE A 185 -2.60 -5.40 19.00
C ILE A 185 -3.78 -5.68 19.92
N PHE A 186 -3.51 -6.39 21.01
CA PHE A 186 -4.51 -6.63 22.03
C PHE A 186 -4.42 -5.54 23.12
N ILE A 187 -5.52 -4.84 23.34
CA ILE A 187 -5.61 -3.83 24.41
C ILE A 187 -5.97 -4.56 25.71
N GLY A 188 -4.97 -4.82 26.53
CA GLY A 188 -5.12 -5.60 27.77
C GLY A 188 -4.18 -6.80 27.83
N ASP A 189 -4.46 -7.76 28.66
CA ASP A 189 -3.56 -8.88 28.98
C ASP A 189 -4.17 -10.28 28.77
N LYS A 190 -5.49 -10.37 28.54
CA LYS A 190 -6.21 -11.65 28.48
C LYS A 190 -6.92 -11.89 27.13
N PRO A 191 -6.19 -12.05 26.02
CA PRO A 191 -6.82 -12.43 24.75
C PRO A 191 -7.43 -13.83 24.82
N THR A 192 -8.55 -14.03 24.14
CA THR A 192 -9.21 -15.34 24.05
C THR A 192 -8.35 -16.37 23.33
N LYS A 193 -8.62 -17.67 23.56
CA LYS A 193 -7.95 -18.76 22.83
C LYS A 193 -8.14 -18.63 21.32
N GLU A 194 -9.34 -18.23 20.88
CA GLU A 194 -9.65 -18.00 19.46
C GLU A 194 -8.81 -16.86 18.88
N GLN A 195 -8.73 -15.71 19.55
CA GLN A 195 -7.94 -14.56 19.10
C GLN A 195 -6.45 -14.92 18.96
N LYS A 196 -5.88 -15.65 19.93
CA LYS A 196 -4.49 -16.15 19.87
C LYS A 196 -4.27 -17.10 18.68
N ASP A 197 -5.17 -18.08 18.48
CA ASP A 197 -5.05 -19.04 17.38
C ASP A 197 -5.12 -18.34 16.02
N ILE A 198 -6.09 -17.43 15.82
CA ILE A 198 -6.25 -16.71 14.57
C ILE A 198 -5.06 -15.79 14.31
N PHE A 199 -4.63 -15.00 15.31
CA PHE A 199 -3.46 -14.14 15.19
C PHE A 199 -2.22 -14.94 14.77
N THR A 200 -2.01 -16.10 15.43
CA THR A 200 -0.89 -17.00 15.12
C THR A 200 -0.95 -17.52 13.67
N ARG A 201 -2.14 -17.84 13.16
CA ARG A 201 -2.30 -18.31 11.76
C ARG A 201 -2.03 -17.21 10.75
N VAL A 202 -2.51 -15.98 10.99
CA VAL A 202 -2.21 -14.82 10.15
C VAL A 202 -0.72 -14.53 10.18
N LEU A 203 -0.10 -14.53 11.36
CA LEU A 203 1.35 -14.33 11.52
C LEU A 203 2.16 -15.40 10.78
N LYS A 204 1.81 -16.68 10.92
CA LYS A 204 2.49 -17.76 10.20
C LYS A 204 2.39 -17.57 8.68
N GLY A 205 1.22 -17.22 8.16
CA GLY A 205 1.06 -16.93 6.72
C GLY A 205 1.94 -15.76 6.24
N ASN A 206 2.01 -14.68 7.02
CA ASN A 206 2.89 -13.55 6.71
C ASN A 206 4.37 -13.96 6.73
N LEU A 207 4.82 -14.68 7.75
CA LEU A 207 6.21 -15.10 7.91
C LEU A 207 6.63 -16.14 6.86
N GLU A 208 5.79 -17.13 6.56
CA GLU A 208 6.08 -18.14 5.53
C GLU A 208 6.23 -17.50 4.14
N LEU A 209 5.34 -16.58 3.79
CA LEU A 209 5.48 -15.84 2.53
C LEU A 209 6.74 -14.98 2.53
N SER A 210 7.02 -14.23 3.60
CA SER A 210 8.20 -13.36 3.71
C SER A 210 9.53 -14.12 3.59
N ASN A 211 9.57 -15.37 4.06
CA ASN A 211 10.76 -16.21 4.03
C ASN A 211 10.82 -17.17 2.82
N HIS A 212 9.80 -17.17 1.96
CA HIS A 212 9.71 -18.11 0.85
C HIS A 212 10.76 -17.82 -0.22
N LEU A 213 11.44 -18.90 -0.66
CA LEU A 213 12.36 -18.87 -1.81
C LEU A 213 11.64 -19.45 -3.03
N PHE A 214 11.76 -18.79 -4.16
CA PHE A 214 11.03 -19.18 -5.36
C PHE A 214 11.82 -18.95 -6.64
N ASN A 215 11.48 -19.68 -7.69
CA ASN A 215 12.05 -19.47 -9.02
C ASN A 215 11.35 -18.31 -9.75
N LYS A 216 12.00 -17.75 -10.76
CA LYS A 216 11.49 -16.61 -11.55
C LYS A 216 10.16 -16.85 -12.29
N ASN A 217 9.71 -18.11 -12.37
CA ASN A 217 8.48 -18.48 -13.09
C ASN A 217 7.25 -18.56 -12.16
N ILE A 218 7.43 -18.44 -10.85
CA ILE A 218 6.29 -18.45 -9.92
C ILE A 218 5.35 -17.30 -10.22
N LEU A 219 4.06 -17.55 -10.06
CA LEU A 219 3.03 -16.53 -10.23
C LEU A 219 2.53 -16.02 -8.88
N GLY A 220 2.01 -14.80 -8.84
CA GLY A 220 1.45 -14.22 -7.62
C GLY A 220 0.37 -15.08 -6.96
N LYS A 221 -0.43 -15.82 -7.74
CA LYS A 221 -1.42 -16.78 -7.22
C LYS A 221 -0.79 -17.92 -6.40
N ASN A 222 0.41 -18.35 -6.73
CA ASN A 222 1.10 -19.40 -5.99
C ASN A 222 1.60 -18.88 -4.64
N LEU A 223 2.11 -17.65 -4.59
CA LEU A 223 2.52 -16.98 -3.35
C LEU A 223 1.31 -16.69 -2.45
N ASP A 224 0.17 -16.30 -3.02
CA ASP A 224 -1.10 -16.11 -2.30
C ASP A 224 -1.52 -17.38 -1.54
N THR A 225 -1.32 -18.55 -2.13
CA THR A 225 -1.64 -19.84 -1.50
C THR A 225 -0.82 -20.08 -0.24
N ILE A 226 0.45 -19.64 -0.21
CA ILE A 226 1.34 -19.78 0.95
C ILE A 226 0.81 -18.96 2.13
N ALA A 227 0.50 -17.68 1.89
CA ALA A 227 -0.03 -16.80 2.94
C ALA A 227 -1.36 -17.30 3.54
N ARG A 228 -2.21 -17.93 2.70
CA ARG A 228 -3.52 -18.45 3.13
C ARG A 228 -3.49 -19.81 3.78
N TYR A 229 -2.39 -20.54 3.67
CA TYR A 229 -2.31 -21.96 4.05
C TYR A 229 -2.80 -22.26 5.47
N HIS A 230 -2.33 -21.51 6.47
CA HIS A 230 -2.68 -21.75 7.87
C HIS A 230 -4.13 -21.42 8.22
N LEU A 231 -4.72 -20.45 7.54
CA LEU A 231 -6.14 -20.11 7.68
C LEU A 231 -7.00 -21.19 7.02
N LYS A 232 -6.65 -21.60 5.79
CA LYS A 232 -7.37 -22.64 5.05
C LYS A 232 -7.40 -24.00 5.76
N LYS A 233 -6.34 -24.35 6.50
CA LYS A 233 -6.36 -25.53 7.38
C LYS A 233 -7.50 -25.50 8.41
N LYS A 234 -7.97 -24.32 8.78
CA LYS A 234 -9.12 -24.13 9.69
C LYS A 234 -10.43 -23.87 8.93
N LYS A 235 -10.43 -24.01 7.60
CA LYS A 235 -11.56 -23.73 6.70
C LYS A 235 -12.03 -22.27 6.76
N ILE A 236 -11.12 -21.33 7.04
CA ILE A 236 -11.35 -19.88 7.05
C ILE A 236 -10.41 -19.21 6.04
N ASP A 237 -10.77 -17.99 5.63
CA ASP A 237 -10.03 -17.25 4.61
C ASP A 237 -10.27 -15.74 4.79
N PHE A 238 -9.57 -14.91 4.00
CA PHE A 238 -9.81 -13.47 3.89
C PHE A 238 -10.21 -13.10 2.45
N PRO A 239 -11.06 -12.05 2.26
CA PRO A 239 -11.67 -11.79 0.96
C PRO A 239 -10.86 -10.87 0.05
N HIS A 240 -9.70 -10.36 0.48
CA HIS A 240 -8.86 -9.45 -0.32
C HIS A 240 -7.59 -10.15 -0.86
N GLY A 241 -6.79 -9.44 -1.65
CA GLY A 241 -5.47 -9.90 -2.08
C GLY A 241 -4.50 -10.00 -0.91
N THR A 242 -3.48 -10.85 -1.04
CA THR A 242 -2.41 -10.96 -0.04
C THR A 242 -1.39 -9.83 -0.15
N GLY A 243 -1.34 -9.16 -1.30
CA GLY A 243 -0.43 -8.04 -1.49
C GLY A 243 -0.56 -7.37 -2.85
N HIS A 244 -0.09 -6.14 -2.92
CA HIS A 244 -0.08 -5.26 -4.08
C HIS A 244 1.28 -4.57 -4.22
N GLY A 245 1.60 -4.05 -5.41
CA GLY A 245 2.78 -3.23 -5.62
C GLY A 245 2.69 -1.88 -4.91
N VAL A 246 3.85 -1.27 -4.62
CA VAL A 246 3.95 0.04 -3.96
C VAL A 246 4.83 0.96 -4.79
N GLY A 247 4.34 2.17 -5.06
CA GLY A 247 5.05 3.20 -5.82
C GLY A 247 6.08 3.94 -4.99
N SER A 248 7.17 4.40 -5.61
CA SER A 248 8.20 5.20 -4.94
C SER A 248 7.79 6.66 -4.90
N TYR A 249 7.32 7.15 -3.76
CA TYR A 249 6.67 8.47 -3.61
C TYR A 249 5.50 8.66 -4.61
N LEU A 250 4.82 7.57 -4.90
CA LEU A 250 3.68 7.48 -5.83
C LEU A 250 2.52 6.76 -5.13
N SER A 251 1.60 6.18 -5.91
CA SER A 251 0.47 5.45 -5.35
C SER A 251 0.90 4.31 -4.44
N VAL A 252 0.30 4.21 -3.26
CA VAL A 252 0.49 3.08 -2.35
C VAL A 252 0.05 1.77 -3.00
N HIS A 253 -1.05 1.80 -3.77
CA HIS A 253 -1.46 0.69 -4.63
C HIS A 253 -0.93 0.91 -6.04
N GLU A 254 0.24 0.38 -6.37
CA GLU A 254 0.84 0.47 -7.70
C GLU A 254 0.70 -0.88 -8.43
N GLY A 255 -0.24 -0.94 -9.38
CA GLY A 255 -0.35 -2.10 -10.26
C GLY A 255 0.75 -2.15 -11.34
N PRO A 256 0.87 -3.28 -12.06
CA PRO A 256 0.07 -4.50 -11.99
C PRO A 256 0.60 -5.57 -11.00
N ILE A 257 1.62 -5.28 -10.17
CA ILE A 257 2.14 -6.25 -9.19
C ILE A 257 1.02 -6.63 -8.22
N SER A 258 0.80 -7.93 -8.04
CA SER A 258 -0.12 -8.43 -7.02
C SER A 258 0.22 -9.84 -6.55
N ILE A 259 -0.12 -10.12 -5.31
CA ILE A 259 -0.23 -11.47 -4.75
C ILE A 259 -1.70 -11.69 -4.42
N SER A 260 -2.40 -12.49 -5.25
CA SER A 260 -3.83 -12.73 -5.09
C SER A 260 -4.23 -14.02 -5.81
N LYS A 261 -5.44 -14.53 -5.53
CA LYS A 261 -5.96 -15.81 -6.10
C LYS A 261 -5.85 -15.89 -7.62
N ASN A 262 -5.98 -14.78 -8.33
CA ASN A 262 -5.97 -14.73 -9.80
C ASN A 262 -4.73 -14.04 -10.39
N SER A 263 -3.76 -13.68 -9.56
CA SER A 263 -2.57 -12.96 -10.01
C SER A 263 -1.71 -13.76 -10.96
N LYS A 264 -1.40 -13.15 -12.11
CA LYS A 264 -0.45 -13.64 -13.11
C LYS A 264 0.90 -12.93 -13.03
N THR A 265 1.13 -12.13 -12.01
CA THR A 265 2.40 -11.41 -11.80
C THR A 265 3.56 -12.38 -11.75
N LYS A 266 4.59 -12.11 -12.57
CA LYS A 266 5.92 -12.74 -12.49
C LYS A 266 6.86 -11.76 -11.79
N PHE A 267 7.58 -12.25 -10.80
CA PHE A 267 8.40 -11.39 -9.97
C PHE A 267 9.81 -11.19 -10.54
N LYS A 268 10.34 -9.96 -10.38
CA LYS A 268 11.70 -9.59 -10.74
C LYS A 268 12.35 -8.85 -9.57
N THR A 269 13.66 -8.99 -9.43
CA THR A 269 14.45 -8.22 -8.45
C THR A 269 14.20 -6.73 -8.60
N GLY A 270 14.01 -6.03 -7.46
CA GLY A 270 13.69 -4.61 -7.42
C GLY A 270 12.19 -4.29 -7.37
N MET A 271 11.32 -5.28 -7.52
CA MET A 271 9.89 -5.07 -7.26
C MET A 271 9.62 -4.92 -5.76
N ILE A 272 8.75 -3.99 -5.40
CA ILE A 272 8.33 -3.72 -4.01
C ILE A 272 6.82 -3.94 -3.91
N LEU A 273 6.40 -4.67 -2.87
CA LEU A 273 5.00 -5.06 -2.68
C LEU A 273 4.66 -5.29 -1.21
N THR A 274 3.37 -5.31 -0.89
CA THR A 274 2.87 -5.66 0.45
C THR A 274 2.74 -7.17 0.64
N ASN A 275 2.70 -7.59 1.90
CA ASN A 275 2.33 -8.92 2.36
C ASN A 275 1.42 -8.76 3.57
N GLU A 276 0.11 -8.85 3.37
CA GLU A 276 -0.94 -8.40 4.29
C GLU A 276 -2.05 -9.44 4.55
N PRO A 277 -1.75 -10.71 4.87
CA PRO A 277 -2.79 -11.66 5.23
C PRO A 277 -3.61 -11.18 6.42
N GLY A 278 -4.89 -11.56 6.47
CA GLY A 278 -5.78 -11.15 7.54
C GLY A 278 -6.89 -12.16 7.82
N TYR A 279 -7.73 -11.84 8.80
CA TYR A 279 -8.97 -12.52 9.11
C TYR A 279 -9.97 -11.54 9.73
N TYR A 280 -11.23 -11.62 9.32
CA TYR A 280 -12.25 -10.66 9.72
C TYR A 280 -13.51 -11.40 10.18
N LYS A 281 -13.74 -11.41 11.49
CA LYS A 281 -14.97 -11.95 12.09
C LYS A 281 -16.00 -10.83 12.15
N LYS A 282 -16.93 -10.85 11.21
CA LYS A 282 -17.95 -9.79 11.03
C LYS A 282 -18.56 -9.35 12.38
N ASN A 283 -18.60 -8.06 12.62
CA ASN A 283 -19.13 -7.41 13.83
C ASN A 283 -18.44 -7.81 15.14
N VAL A 284 -17.27 -8.45 15.10
CA VAL A 284 -16.55 -8.89 16.30
C VAL A 284 -15.13 -8.31 16.35
N TYR A 285 -14.25 -8.71 15.41
CA TYR A 285 -12.89 -8.21 15.30
C TYR A 285 -12.28 -8.52 13.93
N GLY A 286 -11.22 -7.78 13.58
CA GLY A 286 -10.32 -8.07 12.47
C GLY A 286 -8.89 -8.22 12.95
N ILE A 287 -8.12 -9.03 12.23
CA ILE A 287 -6.67 -9.21 12.39
C ILE A 287 -6.06 -9.07 11.01
N ARG A 288 -5.08 -8.17 10.83
CA ARG A 288 -4.20 -8.05 9.68
C ARG A 288 -2.78 -7.79 10.16
N ILE A 289 -1.82 -8.44 9.54
CA ILE A 289 -0.39 -8.23 9.77
C ILE A 289 0.24 -7.98 8.42
N GLU A 290 0.80 -6.81 8.25
CA GLU A 290 1.32 -6.35 6.97
C GLU A 290 2.76 -5.87 7.07
N ASN A 291 3.55 -6.25 6.08
CA ASN A 291 4.90 -5.76 5.85
C ASN A 291 5.10 -5.44 4.37
N ILE A 292 5.99 -4.49 4.08
CA ILE A 292 6.52 -4.25 2.74
C ILE A 292 7.69 -5.20 2.49
N LEU A 293 7.68 -5.81 1.31
CA LEU A 293 8.68 -6.73 0.81
C LEU A 293 9.37 -6.17 -0.43
N LEU A 294 10.69 -6.30 -0.48
CA LEU A 294 11.51 -6.09 -1.68
C LEU A 294 11.90 -7.45 -2.27
N VAL A 295 11.61 -7.67 -3.54
CA VAL A 295 12.09 -8.87 -4.25
C VAL A 295 13.60 -8.77 -4.47
N ILE A 296 14.34 -9.76 -3.98
CA ILE A 296 15.80 -9.85 -4.10
C ILE A 296 16.24 -11.20 -4.67
N LYS A 297 17.45 -11.21 -5.25
CA LYS A 297 18.10 -12.45 -5.67
C LYS A 297 18.74 -13.13 -4.43
N LYS A 298 18.46 -14.41 -4.22
CA LYS A 298 19.06 -15.27 -3.19
C LYS A 298 19.66 -16.51 -3.88
N LYS A 299 20.96 -16.47 -4.17
CA LYS A 299 21.66 -17.48 -4.99
C LYS A 299 21.00 -17.61 -6.37
N ASN A 300 20.50 -18.78 -6.74
CA ASN A 300 19.82 -19.05 -8.01
C ASN A 300 18.29 -18.83 -7.97
N LEU A 301 17.76 -18.44 -6.82
CA LEU A 301 16.34 -18.20 -6.59
C LEU A 301 16.07 -16.71 -6.37
N LEU A 302 14.80 -16.37 -6.28
CA LEU A 302 14.30 -15.12 -5.75
C LEU A 302 13.79 -15.35 -4.32
N GLY A 303 13.70 -14.28 -3.57
CA GLY A 303 13.10 -14.25 -2.24
C GLY A 303 12.82 -12.81 -1.87
N PHE A 304 12.50 -12.58 -0.63
CA PHE A 304 12.14 -11.26 -0.13
C PHE A 304 13.14 -10.76 0.93
N ASP A 305 13.33 -9.43 0.92
CA ASP A 305 13.90 -8.64 2.00
C ASP A 305 12.74 -7.85 2.63
N VAL A 306 12.54 -8.00 3.94
CA VAL A 306 11.42 -7.32 4.65
C VAL A 306 11.89 -5.91 5.00
N LEU A 307 11.22 -4.90 4.45
CA LEU A 307 11.57 -3.50 4.67
C LEU A 307 10.93 -2.94 5.94
N THR A 308 9.78 -3.47 6.35
CA THR A 308 9.06 -3.03 7.55
C THR A 308 9.75 -3.52 8.82
N LEU A 309 10.28 -2.60 9.63
CA LEU A 309 11.08 -2.90 10.82
C LEU A 309 10.29 -2.77 12.14
N ALA A 310 9.04 -2.28 12.09
CA ALA A 310 8.22 -2.18 13.28
C ALA A 310 7.87 -3.57 13.84
N PRO A 311 7.84 -3.75 15.18
CA PRO A 311 7.50 -5.04 15.80
C PRO A 311 6.08 -5.49 15.47
N ILE A 312 5.88 -6.80 15.54
CA ILE A 312 4.55 -7.47 15.38
C ILE A 312 3.98 -7.79 16.75
#